data_3081154725a2906da0825573ac53feb8
#
_entry.id   3081154725a2906da0825573ac53feb8
#
_cell.length_a   1.000
_cell.length_b   1.000
_cell.length_c   1.000
_cell.angle_alpha   90.00
_cell.angle_beta   90.00
_cell.angle_gamma   90.00
#
_symmetry.space_group_name_H-M   'P 1'
#
loop_
_entity.id
_entity.type
_entity.pdbx_description
1 polymer ?
#
loop_
_entity_poly.entity_id
_entity_poly.type
_entity_poly.pdbx_seq_one_letter_code
_entity_poly.pdbx_strand_id
1 'polypeptide(L)'
;MIVLFGITVPKLWDATLAVPPFELYDINDYPKLELMDILLHFTYGPFAYFFIYGYARFRIRGPATIAWIVGYSLLGIGIEWIGTLAGVFTHKHWNLLYSFFVYGCLQGLLLVFTRLWLRSWEAARRRPRT
;
A
#
# COMPACT_ATOMS: atom_id res chain seq x y z
N MET A 1 7.93 5.29 10.52
CA MET A 1 7.49 6.16 9.43
C MET A 1 6.96 5.35 8.23
N ILE A 2 7.75 4.45 7.62
CA ILE A 2 7.31 3.62 6.46
C ILE A 2 6.04 2.83 6.78
N VAL A 3 5.99 2.16 7.93
CA VAL A 3 4.82 1.39 8.39
C VAL A 3 3.60 2.29 8.60
N LEU A 4 3.77 3.45 9.24
CA LEU A 4 2.68 4.41 9.43
C LEU A 4 2.15 4.94 8.10
N PHE A 5 3.03 5.29 7.17
CA PHE A 5 2.64 5.72 5.84
C PHE A 5 1.91 4.60 5.10
N GLY A 6 2.44 3.36 5.17
CA GLY A 6 1.86 2.18 4.53
C GLY A 6 0.49 1.78 5.09
N ILE A 7 0.17 2.18 6.32
CA ILE A 7 -1.16 1.97 6.93
C ILE A 7 -2.09 3.15 6.62
N THR A 8 -1.61 4.38 6.80
CA THR A 8 -2.45 5.58 6.75
C THR A 8 -2.95 5.89 5.35
N VAL A 9 -2.08 5.76 4.32
CA VAL A 9 -2.45 6.13 2.94
C VAL A 9 -3.47 5.17 2.35
N PRO A 10 -3.32 3.83 2.42
CA PRO A 10 -4.36 2.91 1.99
C PRO A 10 -5.67 3.11 2.73
N LYS A 11 -5.63 3.32 4.06
CA LYS A 11 -6.84 3.57 4.85
C LYS A 11 -7.57 4.85 4.43
N LEU A 12 -6.83 5.92 4.17
CA LEU A 12 -7.41 7.17 3.65
C LEU A 12 -8.06 6.95 2.28
N TRP A 13 -7.43 6.11 1.44
CA TRP A 13 -7.96 5.74 0.13
C TRP A 13 -9.25 4.93 0.25
N ASP A 14 -9.26 3.91 1.10
CA ASP A 14 -10.44 3.10 1.40
C ASP A 14 -11.59 3.97 1.93
N ALA A 15 -11.29 4.86 2.88
CA ALA A 15 -12.29 5.77 3.44
C ALA A 15 -12.83 6.77 2.41
N THR A 16 -12.10 7.04 1.32
CA THR A 16 -12.55 7.97 0.28
C THR A 16 -13.38 7.26 -0.80
N LEU A 17 -13.00 6.05 -1.19
CA LEU A 17 -13.60 5.32 -2.30
C LEU A 17 -14.78 4.41 -1.89
N ALA A 18 -14.82 3.97 -0.63
CA ALA A 18 -15.91 3.16 -0.11
C ALA A 18 -17.13 3.97 0.36
N VAL A 19 -17.00 5.30 0.45
CA VAL A 19 -18.06 6.21 0.94
C VAL A 19 -18.73 6.94 -0.23
N PRO A 20 -20.04 7.28 -0.14
CA PRO A 20 -20.72 8.12 -1.14
C PRO A 20 -19.95 9.42 -1.43
N PRO A 21 -19.87 9.88 -2.69
CA PRO A 21 -20.62 9.43 -3.85
C PRO A 21 -20.00 8.29 -4.67
N PHE A 22 -18.84 7.76 -4.26
CA PHE A 22 -18.10 6.81 -5.08
C PHE A 22 -18.58 5.37 -4.90
N GLU A 23 -18.90 4.91 -3.68
CA GLU A 23 -19.41 3.55 -3.34
C GLU A 23 -18.92 2.42 -4.28
N LEU A 24 -17.61 2.43 -4.58
CA LEU A 24 -17.06 1.53 -5.59
C LEU A 24 -16.99 0.08 -5.12
N TYR A 25 -16.95 -0.13 -3.80
CA TYR A 25 -16.98 -1.45 -3.17
C TYR A 25 -17.59 -1.37 -1.77
N ASP A 26 -18.23 -2.44 -1.34
CA ASP A 26 -18.76 -2.62 0.01
C ASP A 26 -17.75 -3.36 0.86
N ILE A 27 -17.37 -2.77 1.97
CA ILE A 27 -16.74 -3.47 3.08
C ILE A 27 -17.90 -3.85 3.98
N ASN A 28 -18.32 -5.09 3.90
CA ASN A 28 -19.51 -5.69 4.47
C ASN A 28 -19.92 -5.17 5.87
N ASP A 29 -21.18 -4.78 6.05
CA ASP A 29 -21.77 -4.18 7.26
C ASP A 29 -22.00 -5.17 8.44
N TYR A 30 -21.18 -6.18 8.64
CA TYR A 30 -21.32 -7.13 9.74
C TYR A 30 -20.27 -6.95 10.83
N PRO A 31 -20.62 -7.01 12.13
CA PRO A 31 -19.69 -6.79 13.26
C PRO A 31 -18.52 -7.80 13.34
N LYS A 32 -18.58 -8.92 12.64
CA LYS A 32 -17.43 -9.83 12.47
C LYS A 32 -16.33 -9.27 11.59
N LEU A 33 -16.56 -8.17 10.92
CA LEU A 33 -15.67 -7.58 9.92
C LEU A 33 -14.81 -6.47 10.45
N GLU A 34 -15.13 -5.87 11.58
CA GLU A 34 -14.21 -4.96 12.27
C GLU A 34 -12.90 -5.67 12.62
N LEU A 35 -12.96 -6.96 13.00
CA LEU A 35 -11.75 -7.74 13.28
C LEU A 35 -10.95 -8.04 11.99
N MET A 36 -11.63 -8.34 10.88
CA MET A 36 -11.00 -8.56 9.59
C MET A 36 -10.43 -7.28 9.00
N ASP A 37 -11.10 -6.15 9.18
CA ASP A 37 -10.63 -4.83 8.78
C ASP A 37 -9.36 -4.45 9.57
N ILE A 38 -9.32 -4.70 10.88
CA ILE A 38 -8.13 -4.54 11.71
C ILE A 38 -7.00 -5.45 11.23
N LEU A 39 -7.27 -6.72 10.93
CA LEU A 39 -6.28 -7.68 10.40
C LEU A 39 -5.70 -7.21 9.05
N LEU A 40 -6.54 -6.71 8.15
CA LEU A 40 -6.11 -6.14 6.88
C LEU A 40 -5.22 -4.92 7.10
N HIS A 41 -5.56 -4.04 8.03
CA HIS A 41 -4.74 -2.88 8.39
C HIS A 41 -3.36 -3.29 8.92
N PHE A 42 -3.31 -4.33 9.75
CA PHE A 42 -2.04 -4.89 10.21
C PHE A 42 -1.22 -5.50 9.07
N THR A 43 -1.85 -5.95 8.00
CA THR A 43 -1.16 -6.52 6.83
C THR A 43 -0.50 -5.43 5.98
N TYR A 44 -1.10 -4.25 5.85
CA TYR A 44 -0.55 -3.15 5.04
C TYR A 44 0.81 -2.64 5.55
N GLY A 45 1.01 -2.58 6.86
CA GLY A 45 2.26 -2.13 7.46
C GLY A 45 3.46 -3.01 7.08
N PRO A 46 3.44 -4.32 7.39
CA PRO A 46 4.46 -5.26 6.96
C PRO A 46 4.65 -5.30 5.44
N PHE A 47 3.56 -5.24 4.66
CA PHE A 47 3.62 -5.23 3.21
C PHE A 47 4.44 -4.05 2.68
N ALA A 48 4.16 -2.83 3.17
CA ALA A 48 4.93 -1.64 2.83
C ALA A 48 6.40 -1.74 3.30
N TYR A 49 6.63 -2.29 4.48
CA TYR A 49 7.97 -2.48 5.01
C TYR A 49 8.79 -3.45 4.14
N PHE A 50 8.25 -4.62 3.82
CA PHE A 50 8.94 -5.59 2.98
C PHE A 50 9.19 -5.08 1.56
N PHE A 51 8.28 -4.28 1.02
CA PHE A 51 8.47 -3.62 -0.28
C PHE A 51 9.71 -2.73 -0.27
N ILE A 52 9.82 -1.84 0.71
CA ILE A 52 10.97 -0.92 0.84
C ILE A 52 12.23 -1.67 1.23
N TYR A 53 12.14 -2.64 2.13
CA TYR A 53 13.28 -3.47 2.52
C TYR A 53 13.87 -4.24 1.33
N GLY A 54 13.03 -4.91 0.56
CA GLY A 54 13.47 -5.62 -0.66
C GLY A 54 14.06 -4.66 -1.68
N TYR A 55 13.41 -3.51 -1.92
CA TYR A 55 13.92 -2.48 -2.80
C TYR A 55 15.35 -2.02 -2.42
N ALA A 56 15.58 -1.76 -1.14
CA ALA A 56 16.89 -1.35 -0.63
C ALA A 56 17.90 -2.51 -0.64
N ARG A 57 17.47 -3.71 -0.24
CA ARG A 57 18.33 -4.91 -0.14
C ARG A 57 18.87 -5.36 -1.48
N PHE A 58 18.04 -5.35 -2.51
CA PHE A 58 18.41 -5.71 -3.87
C PHE A 58 19.03 -4.55 -4.66
N ARG A 59 19.17 -3.37 -4.04
CA ARG A 59 19.72 -2.16 -4.66
C ARG A 59 19.08 -1.85 -6.01
N ILE A 60 17.76 -1.99 -6.09
CA ILE A 60 16.99 -1.83 -7.32
C ILE A 60 17.11 -0.39 -7.83
N ARG A 61 17.52 -0.22 -9.09
CA ARG A 61 17.72 1.10 -9.71
C ARG A 61 17.24 1.09 -11.16
N GLY A 62 16.93 2.28 -11.69
CA GLY A 62 16.55 2.45 -13.09
C GLY A 62 15.28 1.68 -13.45
N PRO A 63 15.23 1.02 -14.62
CA PRO A 63 14.04 0.33 -15.10
C PRO A 63 13.61 -0.84 -14.23
N ALA A 64 14.52 -1.45 -13.48
CA ALA A 64 14.19 -2.50 -12.50
C ALA A 64 13.24 -2.01 -11.40
N THR A 65 13.17 -0.70 -11.13
CA THR A 65 12.20 -0.11 -10.19
C THR A 65 10.77 -0.33 -10.67
N ILE A 66 10.53 -0.17 -11.97
CA ILE A 66 9.19 -0.38 -12.57
C ILE A 66 8.83 -1.86 -12.47
N ALA A 67 9.75 -2.75 -12.82
CA ALA A 67 9.53 -4.19 -12.69
C ALA A 67 9.24 -4.62 -11.24
N TRP A 68 9.91 -4.00 -10.26
CA TRP A 68 9.66 -4.23 -8.84
C TRP A 68 8.26 -3.78 -8.41
N ILE A 69 7.83 -2.56 -8.82
CA ILE A 69 6.50 -2.04 -8.55
C ILE A 69 5.44 -2.95 -9.18
N VAL A 70 5.59 -3.32 -10.44
CA VAL A 70 4.65 -4.20 -11.14
C VAL A 70 4.56 -5.56 -10.45
N GLY A 71 5.69 -6.19 -10.13
CA GLY A 71 5.73 -7.48 -9.45
C GLY A 71 5.04 -7.45 -8.08
N TYR A 72 5.29 -6.39 -7.32
CA TYR A 72 4.68 -6.21 -6.01
C TYR A 72 3.19 -5.84 -6.07
N SER A 73 2.76 -5.12 -7.11
CA SER A 73 1.35 -4.85 -7.38
C SER A 73 0.60 -6.14 -7.74
N LEU A 74 1.20 -7.02 -8.53
CA LEU A 74 0.63 -8.33 -8.85
C LEU A 74 0.50 -9.21 -7.60
N LEU A 75 1.47 -9.15 -6.70
CA LEU A 75 1.40 -9.85 -5.41
C LEU A 75 0.24 -9.30 -4.55
N GLY A 76 0.03 -7.98 -4.53
CA GLY A 76 -1.11 -7.34 -3.86
C GLY A 76 -2.45 -7.81 -4.43
N ILE A 77 -2.58 -7.86 -5.76
CA ILE A 77 -3.78 -8.38 -6.45
C ILE A 77 -4.01 -9.86 -6.09
N GLY A 78 -2.95 -10.66 -6.02
CA GLY A 78 -3.06 -12.06 -5.62
C GLY A 78 -3.64 -12.22 -4.21
N ILE A 79 -3.20 -11.38 -3.27
CA ILE A 79 -3.73 -11.35 -1.89
C ILE A 79 -5.20 -10.92 -1.89
N GLU A 80 -5.54 -9.87 -2.64
CA GLU A 80 -6.92 -9.38 -2.78
C GLU A 80 -7.83 -10.45 -3.39
N TRP A 81 -7.36 -11.16 -4.42
CA TRP A 81 -8.09 -12.25 -5.05
C TRP A 81 -8.36 -13.40 -4.07
N ILE A 82 -7.37 -13.80 -3.29
CA ILE A 82 -7.54 -14.79 -2.22
C ILE A 82 -8.58 -14.30 -1.20
N GLY A 83 -8.52 -13.03 -0.79
CA GLY A 83 -9.49 -12.42 0.11
C GLY A 83 -10.91 -12.43 -0.46
N THR A 84 -11.06 -12.22 -1.77
CA THR A 84 -12.35 -12.31 -2.47
C THR A 84 -12.89 -13.75 -2.46
N LEU A 85 -12.04 -14.75 -2.72
CA LEU A 85 -12.42 -16.16 -2.64
C LEU A 85 -12.82 -16.58 -1.22
N ALA A 86 -12.21 -15.98 -0.20
CA ALA A 86 -12.54 -16.18 1.20
C ALA A 86 -13.82 -15.42 1.65
N GLY A 87 -14.46 -14.67 0.74
CA GLY A 87 -15.67 -13.89 1.04
C GLY A 87 -15.44 -12.63 1.88
N VAL A 88 -14.18 -12.19 2.00
CA VAL A 88 -13.83 -10.98 2.75
C VAL A 88 -14.17 -9.71 1.97
N PHE A 89 -14.09 -9.77 0.64
CA PHE A 89 -14.40 -8.64 -0.25
C PHE A 89 -15.54 -9.00 -1.21
N THR A 90 -16.49 -8.11 -1.34
CA THR A 90 -17.57 -8.19 -2.34
C THR A 90 -17.42 -7.04 -3.32
N HIS A 91 -16.99 -7.33 -4.54
CA HIS A 91 -16.82 -6.32 -5.58
C HIS A 91 -18.17 -6.03 -6.26
N LYS A 92 -18.71 -4.82 -6.11
CA LYS A 92 -19.92 -4.38 -6.83
C LYS A 92 -19.60 -3.83 -8.22
N HIS A 93 -18.68 -2.85 -8.29
CA HIS A 93 -18.26 -2.18 -9.53
C HIS A 93 -16.73 -2.05 -9.64
N TRP A 94 -15.98 -2.69 -8.73
CA TRP A 94 -14.53 -2.62 -8.68
C TRP A 94 -13.92 -3.74 -9.51
N ASN A 95 -12.97 -3.41 -10.37
CA ASN A 95 -12.26 -4.39 -11.18
C ASN A 95 -10.81 -4.52 -10.68
N LEU A 96 -10.28 -5.74 -10.67
CA LEU A 96 -8.88 -6.03 -10.30
C LEU A 96 -7.85 -5.17 -11.05
N LEU A 97 -8.21 -4.68 -12.24
CA LEU A 97 -7.39 -3.75 -13.01
C LEU A 97 -7.23 -2.39 -12.32
N TYR A 98 -8.27 -1.89 -11.66
CA TYR A 98 -8.19 -0.66 -10.87
C TYR A 98 -7.28 -0.85 -9.65
N SER A 99 -7.37 -2.00 -8.97
CA SER A 99 -6.48 -2.36 -7.87
C SER A 99 -5.01 -2.33 -8.31
N PHE A 100 -4.71 -2.83 -9.51
CA PHE A 100 -3.34 -2.79 -10.04
C PHE A 100 -2.79 -1.37 -10.13
N PHE A 101 -3.54 -0.45 -10.71
CA PHE A 101 -3.12 0.95 -10.84
C PHE A 101 -2.99 1.62 -9.47
N VAL A 102 -3.94 1.37 -8.58
CA VAL A 102 -3.92 1.92 -7.21
C VAL A 102 -2.68 1.44 -6.45
N TYR A 103 -2.40 0.14 -6.47
CA TYR A 103 -1.21 -0.41 -5.81
C TYR A 103 0.08 0.15 -6.43
N GLY A 104 0.16 0.27 -7.74
CA GLY A 104 1.30 0.87 -8.42
C GLY A 104 1.52 2.34 -8.01
N CYS A 105 0.46 3.13 -7.94
CA CYS A 105 0.52 4.52 -7.47
C CYS A 105 0.94 4.62 -6.01
N LEU A 106 0.35 3.82 -5.13
CA LEU A 106 0.68 3.82 -3.69
C LEU A 106 2.14 3.42 -3.45
N GLN A 107 2.64 2.42 -4.16
CA GLN A 107 4.04 1.99 -4.07
C GLN A 107 4.99 3.04 -4.64
N GLY A 108 4.63 3.70 -5.74
CA GLY A 108 5.38 4.83 -6.28
C GLY A 108 5.48 5.98 -5.29
N LEU A 109 4.36 6.37 -4.67
CA LEU A 109 4.32 7.39 -3.61
C LEU A 109 5.17 7.00 -2.41
N LEU A 110 5.08 5.74 -1.96
CA LEU A 110 5.87 5.22 -0.85
C LEU A 110 7.38 5.31 -1.14
N LEU A 111 7.81 4.98 -2.37
CA LEU A 111 9.21 5.12 -2.79
C LEU A 111 9.66 6.58 -2.82
N VAL A 112 8.86 7.47 -3.38
CA VAL A 112 9.17 8.92 -3.41
C VAL A 112 9.29 9.45 -1.99
N PHE A 113 8.31 9.15 -1.14
CA PHE A 113 8.32 9.55 0.27
C PHE A 113 9.58 9.04 1.00
N THR A 114 9.91 7.76 0.82
CA THR A 114 11.09 7.16 1.44
C THR A 114 12.38 7.83 0.97
N ARG A 115 12.50 8.12 -0.33
CA ARG A 115 13.68 8.81 -0.89
C ARG A 115 13.82 10.23 -0.36
N LEU A 116 12.72 10.98 -0.28
CA LEU A 116 12.72 12.35 0.27
C LEU A 116 13.09 12.33 1.75
N TRP A 117 12.53 11.40 2.51
CA TRP A 117 12.84 11.24 3.93
C TRP A 117 14.32 10.92 4.17
N LEU A 118 14.89 9.97 3.43
CA LEU A 118 16.29 9.62 3.56
C LEU A 118 17.21 10.79 3.20
N ARG A 119 16.90 11.53 2.13
CA ARG A 119 17.65 12.75 1.76
C ARG A 119 17.61 13.81 2.85
N SER A 120 16.45 14.05 3.44
CA SER A 120 16.27 15.01 4.53
C SER A 120 17.07 14.59 5.77
N TRP A 121 17.07 13.31 6.09
CA TRP A 121 17.82 12.73 7.20
C TRP A 121 19.34 12.87 7.01
N GLU A 122 19.84 12.57 5.82
CA GLU A 122 21.26 12.72 5.49
C GLU A 122 21.69 14.19 5.53
N ALA A 123 20.86 15.10 5.02
CA ALA A 123 21.11 16.54 5.09
C ALA A 123 21.15 17.05 6.54
N ALA A 124 20.27 16.56 7.40
CA ALA A 124 20.25 16.90 8.81
C ALA A 124 21.50 16.39 9.55
N ARG A 125 21.98 15.20 9.21
CA ARG A 125 23.21 14.64 9.80
C ARG A 125 24.49 15.37 9.38
N ARG A 126 24.50 15.98 8.19
CA ARG A 126 25.66 16.72 7.68
C ARG A 126 25.76 18.15 8.23
N ARG A 127 24.74 18.66 8.93
CA ARG A 127 24.83 19.96 9.59
C ARG A 127 25.78 19.84 10.79
N PRO A 128 26.90 20.60 10.84
CA PRO A 128 27.76 20.61 11.99
C PRO A 128 26.96 21.08 13.21
N ARG A 129 27.12 20.39 14.33
CA ARG A 129 26.63 20.86 15.62
C ARG A 129 27.42 22.10 15.97
N THR A 130 26.84 23.27 15.77
CA THR A 130 27.32 24.54 16.33
C THR A 130 27.00 24.57 17.80
#